data_cc89d65c0cef8db3bf699b783f7ff7cc
#
_entry.id   cc89d65c0cef8db3bf699b783f7ff7cc
#
_cell.length_a   1.000
_cell.length_b   1.000
_cell.length_c   1.000
_cell.angle_alpha   90.00
_cell.angle_beta   90.00
_cell.angle_gamma   90.00
#
_symmetry.space_group_name_H-M   'P 1'
#
loop_
_entity.id
_entity.type
_entity.pdbx_description
1 polymer ?
#
loop_
_entity_poly.entity_id
_entity_poly.type
_entity_poly.pdbx_seq_one_letter_code
_entity_poly.pdbx_strand_id
1 'polypeptide(L)'
;MKQLFTHTLASLLLMGLVATQANAQQFSKRKQYNSIGLSLNAMNYFGDIVPKTSLPSFRAAATRPNVGVYYMRRFAPRISAKVALNYGRISGDDSKTADPNGADSRYRYNRNMNFRNDIVELSGMAVFDLIENRNNYLKRPDFVPYITAGVAVFHHNPKGADANGDYVQLQPLKTEGVDYSLTQFAIPFGGGVRYRVNKSFDIGLELITRKTFTDYLDDVSGTFVDRSTLAPGAAQYFGHDITRSQDPTQGFGSFTEPGQRRGKDGNDWYTTLGVTVNYILAPRVKNPKFR
;
A
#
# COMPACT_ATOMS: atom_id res chain seq x y z
N MET A 1 21.03 -9.96 21.29
CA MET A 1 21.09 -10.01 19.82
C MET A 1 20.21 -8.93 19.14
N LYS A 2 18.95 -8.72 19.52
CA LYS A 2 18.06 -7.68 18.90
C LYS A 2 18.59 -6.25 19.02
N GLN A 3 19.18 -5.85 20.16
CA GLN A 3 19.72 -4.50 20.34
C GLN A 3 21.00 -4.24 19.51
N LEU A 4 21.85 -5.26 19.33
CA LEU A 4 23.04 -5.13 18.50
C LEU A 4 22.68 -4.90 17.02
N PHE A 5 21.64 -5.57 16.53
CA PHE A 5 21.14 -5.43 15.15
C PHE A 5 20.52 -4.05 14.88
N THR A 6 19.82 -3.48 15.85
CA THR A 6 19.25 -2.12 15.74
C THR A 6 20.33 -1.05 15.73
N HIS A 7 21.40 -1.19 16.54
CA HIS A 7 22.51 -0.23 16.55
C HIS A 7 23.37 -0.31 15.29
N THR A 8 23.61 -1.51 14.75
CA THR A 8 24.34 -1.67 13.48
C THR A 8 23.54 -1.14 12.28
N LEU A 9 22.22 -1.32 12.25
CA LEU A 9 21.38 -0.77 11.19
C LEU A 9 21.30 0.77 11.26
N ALA A 10 21.19 1.34 12.46
CA ALA A 10 21.21 2.79 12.68
C ALA A 10 22.55 3.41 12.32
N SER A 11 23.69 2.77 12.64
CA SER A 11 25.01 3.26 12.29
C SER A 11 25.30 3.16 10.78
N LEU A 12 24.82 2.12 10.09
CA LEU A 12 24.88 2.01 8.63
C LEU A 12 24.05 3.08 7.92
N LEU A 13 22.87 3.39 8.44
CA LEU A 13 22.02 4.49 7.95
C LEU A 13 22.68 5.86 8.17
N LEU A 14 23.29 6.09 9.34
CA LEU A 14 24.04 7.31 9.62
C LEU A 14 25.30 7.44 8.74
N MET A 15 26.06 6.38 8.53
CA MET A 15 27.22 6.40 7.62
C MET A 15 26.81 6.65 6.17
N GLY A 16 25.67 6.10 5.73
CA GLY A 16 25.08 6.41 4.41
C GLY A 16 24.72 7.89 4.24
N LEU A 17 24.19 8.53 5.29
CA LEU A 17 23.87 9.95 5.30
C LEU A 17 25.12 10.85 5.30
N VAL A 18 26.17 10.47 5.99
CA VAL A 18 27.43 11.25 6.03
C VAL A 18 28.21 11.11 4.72
N ALA A 19 28.23 9.94 4.09
CA ALA A 19 28.88 9.73 2.80
C ALA A 19 28.22 10.55 1.66
N THR A 20 26.95 10.90 1.76
CA THR A 20 26.27 11.75 0.77
C THR A 20 26.64 13.23 0.89
N GLN A 21 27.09 13.69 2.05
CA GLN A 21 27.49 15.09 2.28
C GLN A 21 28.77 15.48 1.51
N ALA A 22 29.73 14.55 1.36
CA ALA A 22 30.97 14.82 0.67
C ALA A 22 30.81 15.05 -0.85
N ASN A 23 29.77 14.46 -1.47
CA ASN A 23 29.47 14.64 -2.89
C ASN A 23 28.43 15.75 -3.17
N ALA A 24 27.73 16.26 -2.14
CA ALA A 24 26.69 17.29 -2.30
C ALA A 24 27.27 18.67 -2.68
N GLN A 25 28.52 18.95 -2.36
CA GLN A 25 29.17 20.23 -2.69
C GLN A 25 29.36 20.47 -4.21
N GLN A 26 29.35 19.43 -5.04
CA GLN A 26 29.49 19.57 -6.50
C GLN A 26 28.15 19.68 -7.26
N PHE A 27 27.00 19.40 -6.63
CA PHE A 27 25.69 19.48 -7.29
C PHE A 27 25.07 20.87 -7.11
N SER A 28 25.41 21.79 -8.00
CA SER A 28 24.96 23.18 -7.94
C SER A 28 23.43 23.30 -8.00
N LYS A 29 22.87 24.36 -7.37
CA LYS A 29 21.43 24.68 -7.39
C LYS A 29 20.84 24.75 -8.82
N ARG A 30 21.64 25.07 -9.84
CA ARG A 30 21.23 25.10 -11.25
C ARG A 30 20.94 23.72 -11.85
N LYS A 31 21.44 22.66 -11.23
CA LYS A 31 21.20 21.26 -11.64
C LYS A 31 20.00 20.64 -10.93
N GLN A 32 19.55 21.23 -9.83
CA GLN A 32 18.35 20.82 -9.14
C GLN A 32 17.13 21.21 -9.94
N TYR A 33 16.11 20.38 -9.93
CA TYR A 33 14.83 20.68 -10.57
C TYR A 33 13.68 20.03 -9.81
N ASN A 34 12.50 20.58 -10.03
CA ASN A 34 11.26 20.08 -9.49
C ASN A 34 10.44 19.45 -10.61
N SER A 35 9.57 18.55 -10.26
CA SER A 35 8.60 17.96 -11.16
C SER A 35 7.30 17.66 -10.46
N ILE A 36 6.23 17.66 -11.22
CA ILE A 36 4.91 17.21 -10.81
C ILE A 36 4.54 16.01 -11.67
N GLY A 37 3.81 15.08 -11.13
CA GLY A 37 3.43 13.90 -11.89
C GLY A 37 2.08 13.35 -11.47
N LEU A 38 1.56 12.52 -12.37
CA LEU A 38 0.36 11.72 -12.20
C LEU A 38 0.73 10.25 -12.23
N SER A 39 0.00 9.43 -11.49
CA SER A 39 0.12 7.98 -11.53
C SER A 39 -1.24 7.33 -11.72
N LEU A 40 -1.26 6.28 -12.53
CA LEU A 40 -2.39 5.39 -12.71
C LEU A 40 -1.91 3.96 -12.42
N ASN A 41 -2.45 3.36 -11.39
CA ASN A 41 -1.95 2.10 -10.86
C ASN A 41 -3.06 1.06 -10.75
N ALA A 42 -2.66 -0.20 -10.85
CA ALA A 42 -3.38 -1.37 -10.37
C ALA A 42 -3.02 -1.61 -8.90
N MET A 43 -4.00 -1.68 -8.03
CA MET A 43 -3.83 -1.84 -6.59
C MET A 43 -4.33 -3.22 -6.15
N ASN A 44 -3.53 -3.92 -5.37
CA ASN A 44 -3.83 -5.24 -4.83
C ASN A 44 -3.62 -5.26 -3.30
N TYR A 45 -4.44 -6.04 -2.63
CA TYR A 45 -4.43 -6.27 -1.20
C TYR A 45 -3.86 -7.67 -0.89
N PHE A 46 -3.17 -7.79 0.23
CA PHE A 46 -2.65 -9.03 0.80
C PHE A 46 -2.89 -9.03 2.31
N GLY A 47 -3.73 -9.91 2.78
CA GLY A 47 -4.14 -10.10 4.17
C GLY A 47 -5.05 -11.32 4.29
N ASP A 48 -5.99 -11.33 5.22
CA ASP A 48 -6.77 -12.51 5.58
C ASP A 48 -7.69 -13.03 4.47
N ILE A 49 -8.32 -12.15 3.72
CA ILE A 49 -9.23 -12.52 2.62
C ILE A 49 -8.47 -12.84 1.34
N VAL A 50 -7.21 -12.35 1.18
CA VAL A 50 -6.31 -12.68 0.05
C VAL A 50 -4.91 -13.01 0.58
N PRO A 51 -4.69 -14.20 1.16
CA PRO A 51 -3.53 -14.47 2.03
C PRO A 51 -2.20 -14.76 1.34
N LYS A 52 -2.10 -14.74 0.00
CA LYS A 52 -0.84 -15.10 -0.68
C LYS A 52 -0.16 -13.88 -1.30
N THR A 53 1.00 -13.51 -0.78
CA THR A 53 1.92 -12.50 -1.31
C THR A 53 2.80 -13.04 -2.46
N SER A 54 2.31 -13.94 -3.31
CA SER A 54 3.08 -14.44 -4.45
C SER A 54 2.76 -13.66 -5.72
N LEU A 55 3.74 -13.50 -6.64
CA LEU A 55 3.52 -12.86 -7.94
C LEU A 55 2.31 -13.40 -8.72
N PRO A 56 1.97 -14.72 -8.67
CA PRO A 56 0.73 -15.23 -9.22
C PRO A 56 -0.54 -14.75 -8.51
N SER A 57 -0.43 -14.11 -7.36
CA SER A 57 -1.56 -13.57 -6.58
C SER A 57 -2.04 -12.19 -7.05
N PHE A 58 -1.44 -11.60 -8.07
CA PHE A 58 -2.06 -10.52 -8.84
C PHE A 58 -3.30 -11.05 -9.56
N ARG A 59 -4.38 -11.22 -8.80
CA ARG A 59 -5.64 -11.70 -9.36
C ARG A 59 -6.38 -10.53 -9.97
N ALA A 60 -6.67 -10.58 -11.25
CA ALA A 60 -7.45 -9.56 -11.96
C ALA A 60 -8.79 -9.26 -11.24
N ALA A 61 -9.41 -10.28 -10.63
CA ALA A 61 -10.65 -10.14 -9.86
C ALA A 61 -10.52 -9.28 -8.59
N ALA A 62 -9.34 -9.22 -7.95
CA ALA A 62 -9.07 -8.43 -6.75
C ALA A 62 -8.33 -7.11 -7.05
N THR A 63 -7.88 -6.92 -8.29
CA THR A 63 -7.19 -5.71 -8.73
C THR A 63 -8.16 -4.55 -8.87
N ARG A 64 -7.83 -3.41 -8.27
CA ARG A 64 -8.65 -2.19 -8.32
C ARG A 64 -7.80 -1.00 -8.76
N PRO A 65 -8.41 0.03 -9.35
CA PRO A 65 -7.70 1.23 -9.78
C PRO A 65 -7.23 2.05 -8.58
N ASN A 66 -6.06 2.68 -8.76
CA ASN A 66 -5.52 3.71 -7.88
C ASN A 66 -4.98 4.84 -8.74
N VAL A 67 -5.27 6.07 -8.36
CA VAL A 67 -4.78 7.28 -9.01
C VAL A 67 -4.02 8.12 -7.99
N GLY A 68 -2.98 8.79 -8.46
CA GLY A 68 -2.19 9.65 -7.59
C GLY A 68 -1.63 10.85 -8.30
N VAL A 69 -1.35 11.88 -7.50
CA VAL A 69 -0.60 13.07 -7.89
C VAL A 69 0.62 13.17 -7.00
N TYR A 70 1.74 13.63 -7.56
CA TYR A 70 2.94 13.80 -6.75
C TYR A 70 3.76 15.00 -7.18
N TYR A 71 4.51 15.52 -6.20
CA TYR A 71 5.57 16.48 -6.40
C TYR A 71 6.89 15.81 -6.06
N MET A 72 7.89 15.98 -6.91
CA MET A 72 9.23 15.44 -6.69
C MET A 72 10.27 16.54 -6.87
N ARG A 73 11.23 16.58 -5.96
CA ARG A 73 12.38 17.47 -6.02
C ARG A 73 13.68 16.68 -6.02
N ARG A 74 14.51 16.96 -6.99
CA ARG A 74 15.87 16.44 -7.09
C ARG A 74 16.83 17.31 -6.33
N PHE A 75 17.56 16.73 -5.36
CA PHE A 75 18.52 17.44 -4.52
C PHE A 75 19.96 17.14 -4.89
N ALA A 76 20.24 15.92 -5.33
CA ALA A 76 21.57 15.41 -5.60
C ALA A 76 21.60 14.55 -6.88
N PRO A 77 22.79 14.15 -7.37
CA PRO A 77 22.92 13.36 -8.60
C PRO A 77 22.14 12.05 -8.62
N ARG A 78 21.83 11.48 -7.44
CA ARG A 78 21.09 10.23 -7.29
C ARG A 78 19.85 10.35 -6.38
N ILE A 79 19.67 11.49 -5.68
CA ILE A 79 18.68 11.59 -4.59
C ILE A 79 17.62 12.60 -4.95
N SER A 80 16.37 12.16 -4.83
CA SER A 80 15.17 13.01 -4.91
C SER A 80 14.26 12.72 -3.71
N ALA A 81 13.42 13.69 -3.33
CA ALA A 81 12.29 13.46 -2.46
C ALA A 81 11.00 13.58 -3.24
N LYS A 82 10.05 12.69 -2.96
CA LYS A 82 8.71 12.65 -3.56
C LYS A 82 7.67 12.74 -2.47
N VAL A 83 6.71 13.65 -2.61
CA VAL A 83 5.48 13.70 -1.81
C VAL A 83 4.34 13.35 -2.74
N ALA A 84 3.51 12.39 -2.34
CA ALA A 84 2.41 11.91 -3.17
C ALA A 84 1.11 11.82 -2.37
N LEU A 85 0.01 12.17 -3.04
CA LEU A 85 -1.36 11.93 -2.60
C LEU A 85 -1.98 10.90 -3.53
N ASN A 86 -2.46 9.79 -2.98
CA ASN A 86 -3.05 8.69 -3.72
C ASN A 86 -4.47 8.43 -3.23
N TYR A 87 -5.35 8.06 -4.17
CA TYR A 87 -6.68 7.52 -3.90
C TYR A 87 -6.84 6.21 -4.64
N GLY A 88 -7.27 5.17 -3.93
CA GLY A 88 -7.47 3.87 -4.54
C GLY A 88 -8.42 3.00 -3.73
N ARG A 89 -8.74 1.86 -4.31
CA ARG A 89 -9.59 0.86 -3.66
C ARG A 89 -8.86 -0.47 -3.58
N ILE A 90 -9.04 -1.17 -2.48
CA ILE A 90 -8.72 -2.59 -2.32
C ILE A 90 -10.00 -3.37 -2.11
N SER A 91 -10.00 -4.65 -2.45
CA SER A 91 -11.13 -5.54 -2.21
C SER A 91 -10.69 -7.00 -2.13
N GLY A 92 -11.45 -7.80 -1.44
CA GLY A 92 -11.32 -9.24 -1.37
C GLY A 92 -12.68 -9.90 -1.25
N ASP A 93 -12.74 -11.19 -1.62
CA ASP A 93 -13.96 -11.97 -1.56
C ASP A 93 -13.57 -13.45 -1.43
N ASP A 94 -13.85 -14.03 -0.28
CA ASP A 94 -13.54 -15.44 0.01
C ASP A 94 -14.24 -16.37 -0.98
N SER A 95 -15.47 -16.05 -1.41
CA SER A 95 -16.22 -16.90 -2.33
C SER A 95 -15.56 -17.02 -3.71
N LYS A 96 -14.76 -16.02 -4.11
CA LYS A 96 -14.05 -15.95 -5.40
C LYS A 96 -12.60 -16.36 -5.30
N THR A 97 -12.01 -16.32 -4.10
CA THR A 97 -10.59 -16.51 -3.88
C THR A 97 -10.24 -17.81 -3.18
N ALA A 98 -11.20 -18.43 -2.50
CA ALA A 98 -11.01 -19.69 -1.78
C ALA A 98 -11.52 -20.89 -2.60
N ASP A 99 -10.73 -21.98 -2.63
CA ASP A 99 -11.13 -23.25 -3.22
C ASP A 99 -11.91 -24.07 -2.17
N PRO A 100 -13.16 -24.47 -2.45
CA PRO A 100 -13.95 -25.28 -1.52
C PRO A 100 -13.34 -26.66 -1.22
N ASN A 101 -12.52 -27.19 -2.12
CA ASN A 101 -11.88 -28.50 -1.99
C ASN A 101 -10.43 -28.44 -1.45
N GLY A 102 -9.87 -27.25 -1.31
CA GLY A 102 -8.50 -27.06 -0.85
C GLY A 102 -8.41 -27.16 0.67
N ALA A 103 -7.50 -27.98 1.21
CA ALA A 103 -7.33 -28.18 2.66
C ALA A 103 -7.14 -26.87 3.43
N ASP A 104 -6.32 -25.95 2.90
CA ASP A 104 -6.03 -24.65 3.55
C ASP A 104 -7.01 -23.54 3.20
N SER A 105 -7.79 -23.69 2.12
CA SER A 105 -8.68 -22.63 1.60
C SER A 105 -10.15 -22.88 1.92
N ARG A 106 -10.55 -24.12 2.22
CA ARG A 106 -11.91 -24.50 2.59
C ARG A 106 -12.44 -23.68 3.77
N TYR A 107 -11.59 -23.44 4.76
CA TYR A 107 -11.91 -22.57 5.89
C TYR A 107 -12.40 -21.19 5.42
N ARG A 108 -11.68 -20.51 4.52
CA ARG A 108 -12.05 -19.20 4.00
C ARG A 108 -13.32 -19.27 3.12
N TYR A 109 -13.45 -20.33 2.32
CA TYR A 109 -14.68 -20.54 1.55
C TYR A 109 -15.92 -20.60 2.45
N ASN A 110 -15.81 -21.27 3.60
CA ASN A 110 -16.92 -21.36 4.58
C ASN A 110 -17.10 -20.06 5.35
N ARG A 111 -16.02 -19.32 5.65
CA ARG A 111 -16.08 -18.00 6.26
C ARG A 111 -16.84 -16.99 5.38
N ASN A 112 -16.72 -17.09 4.07
CA ASN A 112 -17.51 -16.37 3.07
C ASN A 112 -17.50 -14.85 3.21
N MET A 113 -16.42 -14.28 3.72
CA MET A 113 -16.32 -12.83 3.91
C MET A 113 -15.95 -12.13 2.63
N ASN A 114 -16.46 -10.93 2.49
CA ASN A 114 -16.13 -10.01 1.41
C ASN A 114 -15.90 -8.61 1.96
N PHE A 115 -15.04 -7.86 1.29
CA PHE A 115 -14.86 -6.45 1.61
C PHE A 115 -14.46 -5.63 0.40
N ARG A 116 -14.71 -4.34 0.50
CA ARG A 116 -14.03 -3.29 -0.26
C ARG A 116 -13.60 -2.18 0.69
N ASN A 117 -12.46 -1.57 0.42
CA ASN A 117 -11.92 -0.51 1.25
C ASN A 117 -11.34 0.60 0.37
N ASP A 118 -11.85 1.82 0.53
CA ASP A 118 -11.36 3.00 -0.15
C ASP A 118 -10.24 3.63 0.69
N ILE A 119 -9.07 3.84 0.10
CA ILE A 119 -7.87 4.34 0.76
C ILE A 119 -7.47 5.69 0.17
N VAL A 120 -7.32 6.68 1.05
CA VAL A 120 -6.66 7.96 0.75
C VAL A 120 -5.32 7.97 1.48
N GLU A 121 -4.21 8.09 0.75
CA GLU A 121 -2.85 8.02 1.28
C GLU A 121 -2.08 9.30 0.97
N LEU A 122 -1.42 9.86 1.98
CA LEU A 122 -0.38 10.88 1.83
C LEU A 122 0.96 10.25 2.20
N SER A 123 1.93 10.30 1.29
CA SER A 123 3.26 9.71 1.48
C SER A 123 4.40 10.67 1.21
N GLY A 124 5.48 10.51 1.98
CA GLY A 124 6.75 11.17 1.78
C GLY A 124 7.85 10.13 1.55
N MET A 125 8.52 10.16 0.40
CA MET A 125 9.44 9.12 -0.04
C MET A 125 10.78 9.70 -0.48
N ALA A 126 11.87 9.02 -0.12
CA ALA A 126 13.17 9.19 -0.74
C ALA A 126 13.24 8.32 -2.00
N VAL A 127 13.78 8.88 -3.09
CA VAL A 127 14.00 8.18 -4.35
C VAL A 127 15.49 8.18 -4.64
N PHE A 128 16.05 6.99 -4.85
CA PHE A 128 17.46 6.78 -5.16
C PHE A 128 17.60 6.25 -6.58
N ASP A 129 18.12 7.08 -7.48
CA ASP A 129 18.37 6.73 -8.88
C ASP A 129 19.64 5.85 -8.97
N LEU A 130 19.55 4.69 -9.60
CA LEU A 130 20.69 3.78 -9.79
C LEU A 130 21.67 4.33 -10.83
N ILE A 131 21.18 5.14 -11.78
CA ILE A 131 22.00 5.84 -12.75
C ILE A 131 22.18 7.29 -12.30
N GLU A 132 23.44 7.71 -12.16
CA GLU A 132 23.78 9.04 -11.72
C GLU A 132 23.50 10.09 -12.79
N ASN A 133 22.85 11.19 -12.40
CA ASN A 133 22.71 12.35 -13.27
C ASN A 133 23.42 13.57 -12.68
N ARG A 134 24.61 13.87 -13.17
CA ARG A 134 25.39 15.07 -12.82
C ARG A 134 25.02 16.31 -13.67
N ASN A 135 24.15 16.12 -14.65
CA ASN A 135 23.73 17.17 -15.58
C ASN A 135 22.51 17.93 -15.05
N ASN A 136 22.10 18.95 -15.80
CA ASN A 136 20.83 19.61 -15.61
C ASN A 136 19.68 18.76 -16.18
N TYR A 137 18.43 19.22 -15.99
CA TYR A 137 17.24 18.50 -16.44
C TYR A 137 17.18 18.27 -17.96
N LEU A 138 17.84 19.13 -18.77
CA LEU A 138 17.85 19.03 -20.24
C LEU A 138 18.74 17.89 -20.76
N LYS A 139 19.78 17.51 -20.00
CA LYS A 139 20.76 16.46 -20.34
C LYS A 139 20.68 15.27 -19.38
N ARG A 140 19.50 15.04 -18.77
CA ARG A 140 19.29 13.87 -17.90
C ARG A 140 19.35 12.58 -18.71
N PRO A 141 19.71 11.43 -18.11
CA PRO A 141 19.69 10.12 -18.77
C PRO A 141 18.32 9.77 -19.34
N ASP A 142 18.31 9.04 -20.45
CA ASP A 142 17.05 8.61 -21.09
C ASP A 142 16.32 7.54 -20.30
N PHE A 143 17.06 6.65 -19.64
CA PHE A 143 16.52 5.55 -18.84
C PHE A 143 17.13 5.58 -17.44
N VAL A 144 16.30 5.56 -16.41
CA VAL A 144 16.75 5.61 -15.01
C VAL A 144 15.94 4.65 -14.17
N PRO A 145 16.50 3.47 -13.83
CA PRO A 145 15.96 2.64 -12.77
C PRO A 145 16.24 3.29 -11.41
N TYR A 146 15.29 3.12 -10.47
CA TYR A 146 15.39 3.69 -9.12
C TYR A 146 14.73 2.79 -8.09
N ILE A 147 15.16 2.95 -6.84
CA ILE A 147 14.51 2.40 -5.66
C ILE A 147 13.95 3.55 -4.83
N THR A 148 12.93 3.25 -4.04
CA THR A 148 12.27 4.25 -3.20
C THR A 148 11.77 3.63 -1.91
N ALA A 149 11.81 4.41 -0.84
CA ALA A 149 11.23 4.07 0.45
C ALA A 149 10.83 5.34 1.20
N GLY A 150 9.91 5.22 2.15
CA GLY A 150 9.44 6.37 2.90
C GLY A 150 8.45 6.04 4.00
N VAL A 151 7.63 7.02 4.33
CA VAL A 151 6.55 6.92 5.31
C VAL A 151 5.25 7.43 4.69
N ALA A 152 4.15 6.84 5.13
CA ALA A 152 2.82 7.25 4.69
C ALA A 152 1.85 7.27 5.86
N VAL A 153 0.87 8.16 5.79
CA VAL A 153 -0.36 8.11 6.57
C VAL A 153 -1.51 7.89 5.61
N PHE A 154 -2.42 7.01 5.98
CA PHE A 154 -3.59 6.74 5.15
C PHE A 154 -4.86 6.65 5.99
N HIS A 155 -5.96 7.05 5.37
CA HIS A 155 -7.30 6.86 5.88
C HIS A 155 -7.99 5.78 5.05
N HIS A 156 -8.66 4.85 5.73
CA HIS A 156 -9.35 3.73 5.12
C HIS A 156 -10.75 3.55 5.72
N ASN A 157 -11.64 2.87 5.01
CA ASN A 157 -13.00 2.60 5.48
C ASN A 157 -13.49 1.26 4.88
N PRO A 158 -13.24 0.15 5.57
CA PRO A 158 -13.68 -1.16 5.12
C PRO A 158 -15.20 -1.28 5.14
N LYS A 159 -15.76 -1.82 4.05
CA LYS A 159 -17.19 -2.06 3.86
C LYS A 159 -17.42 -3.48 3.38
N GLY A 160 -18.41 -4.16 3.93
CA GLY A 160 -18.86 -5.47 3.48
C GLY A 160 -20.16 -5.36 2.67
N ALA A 161 -20.34 -6.24 1.68
CA ALA A 161 -21.61 -6.38 1.00
C ALA A 161 -22.56 -7.26 1.81
N ASP A 162 -23.75 -6.79 2.10
CA ASP A 162 -24.79 -7.56 2.78
C ASP A 162 -25.47 -8.57 1.83
N ALA A 163 -26.51 -9.25 2.29
CA ALA A 163 -27.27 -10.22 1.51
C ALA A 163 -27.98 -9.62 0.27
N ASN A 164 -28.23 -8.32 0.26
CA ASN A 164 -28.83 -7.58 -0.85
C ASN A 164 -27.77 -7.03 -1.82
N GLY A 165 -26.49 -7.10 -1.45
CA GLY A 165 -25.38 -6.52 -2.19
C GLY A 165 -25.07 -5.07 -1.82
N ASP A 166 -25.74 -4.51 -0.80
CA ASP A 166 -25.49 -3.17 -0.30
C ASP A 166 -24.24 -3.14 0.59
N TYR A 167 -23.43 -2.07 0.41
CA TYR A 167 -22.18 -1.94 1.14
C TYR A 167 -22.35 -1.20 2.47
N VAL A 168 -22.12 -1.91 3.56
CA VAL A 168 -22.20 -1.41 4.94
C VAL A 168 -20.81 -1.16 5.49
N GLN A 169 -20.58 -0.07 6.22
CA GLN A 169 -19.34 0.21 6.92
C GLN A 169 -19.14 -0.81 8.06
N LEU A 170 -17.96 -1.44 8.11
CA LEU A 170 -17.69 -2.53 9.06
C LEU A 170 -17.14 -2.04 10.40
N GLN A 171 -16.27 -1.02 10.38
CA GLN A 171 -15.61 -0.52 11.60
C GLN A 171 -16.61 -0.16 12.74
N PRO A 172 -17.74 0.55 12.48
CA PRO A 172 -18.69 0.88 13.55
C PRO A 172 -19.42 -0.34 14.13
N LEU A 173 -19.44 -1.45 13.38
CA LEU A 173 -20.09 -2.68 13.79
C LEU A 173 -19.29 -3.47 14.82
N LYS A 174 -17.96 -3.21 14.92
CA LYS A 174 -17.06 -3.90 15.85
C LYS A 174 -17.20 -5.42 15.79
N THR A 175 -17.14 -5.97 14.58
CA THR A 175 -17.43 -7.36 14.26
C THR A 175 -16.59 -8.39 15.05
N GLU A 176 -15.44 -7.96 15.58
CA GLU A 176 -14.58 -8.73 16.51
C GLU A 176 -14.53 -8.10 17.92
N GLY A 177 -15.45 -7.19 18.24
CA GLY A 177 -15.45 -6.47 19.52
C GLY A 177 -14.36 -5.39 19.63
N VAL A 178 -13.58 -5.15 18.60
CA VAL A 178 -12.43 -4.23 18.59
C VAL A 178 -12.80 -2.91 17.92
N ASP A 179 -12.39 -1.80 18.56
CA ASP A 179 -12.52 -0.45 18.04
C ASP A 179 -11.17 -0.02 17.45
N TYR A 180 -10.96 -0.28 16.15
CA TYR A 180 -9.72 0.07 15.48
C TYR A 180 -9.80 1.44 14.78
N SER A 181 -8.64 2.10 14.67
CA SER A 181 -8.55 3.41 14.01
C SER A 181 -8.62 3.27 12.49
N LEU A 182 -9.41 4.14 11.84
CA LEU A 182 -9.47 4.26 10.38
C LEU A 182 -8.30 5.06 9.78
N THR A 183 -7.47 5.72 10.62
CA THR A 183 -6.28 6.43 10.16
C THR A 183 -5.04 5.70 10.69
N GLN A 184 -4.19 5.27 9.78
CA GLN A 184 -3.08 4.38 10.05
C GLN A 184 -1.80 4.85 9.34
N PHE A 185 -0.66 4.29 9.77
CA PHE A 185 0.64 4.51 9.15
C PHE A 185 1.05 3.31 8.29
N ALA A 186 1.91 3.59 7.30
CA ALA A 186 2.53 2.56 6.49
C ALA A 186 3.97 2.93 6.13
N ILE A 187 4.76 1.93 5.79
CA ILE A 187 6.08 2.08 5.19
C ILE A 187 5.99 1.68 3.72
N PRO A 188 5.87 2.65 2.79
CA PRO A 188 5.97 2.39 1.37
C PRO A 188 7.43 2.14 0.98
N PHE A 189 7.66 1.10 0.17
CA PHE A 189 8.95 0.79 -0.42
C PHE A 189 8.77 0.08 -1.75
N GLY A 190 9.76 0.21 -2.62
CA GLY A 190 9.71 -0.43 -3.92
C GLY A 190 10.71 0.17 -4.90
N GLY A 191 10.34 0.19 -6.16
CA GLY A 191 11.19 0.73 -7.20
C GLY A 191 10.44 0.89 -8.52
N GLY A 192 11.17 1.43 -9.49
CA GLY A 192 10.61 1.64 -10.80
C GLY A 192 11.66 1.98 -11.82
N VAL A 193 11.19 2.22 -13.01
CA VAL A 193 11.99 2.71 -14.12
C VAL A 193 11.37 3.97 -14.67
N ARG A 194 12.19 4.90 -15.06
CA ARG A 194 11.78 6.18 -15.63
C ARG A 194 12.46 6.36 -17.00
N TYR A 195 11.67 6.69 -18.01
CA TYR A 195 12.12 6.91 -19.37
C TYR A 195 11.82 8.35 -19.79
N ARG A 196 12.84 9.04 -20.31
CA ARG A 196 12.74 10.40 -20.79
C ARG A 196 12.10 10.42 -22.19
N VAL A 197 10.87 10.91 -22.28
CA VAL A 197 10.19 11.10 -23.58
C VAL A 197 10.74 12.30 -24.32
N ASN A 198 10.91 13.41 -23.60
CA ASN A 198 11.48 14.65 -24.16
C ASN A 198 12.09 15.52 -23.05
N LYS A 199 12.40 16.80 -23.35
CA LYS A 199 13.01 17.71 -22.37
C LYS A 199 12.13 17.98 -21.13
N SER A 200 10.80 17.88 -21.27
CA SER A 200 9.84 18.24 -20.23
C SER A 200 9.11 17.05 -19.61
N PHE A 201 9.03 15.91 -20.31
CA PHE A 201 8.25 14.77 -19.87
C PHE A 201 9.07 13.50 -19.71
N ASP A 202 8.80 12.78 -18.63
CA ASP A 202 9.20 11.39 -18.41
C ASP A 202 7.95 10.54 -18.24
N ILE A 203 8.01 9.28 -18.67
CA ILE A 203 7.07 8.23 -18.31
C ILE A 203 7.80 7.20 -17.45
N GLY A 204 7.09 6.50 -16.60
CA GLY A 204 7.67 5.47 -15.74
C GLY A 204 6.73 4.31 -15.47
N LEU A 205 7.32 3.21 -15.03
CA LEU A 205 6.63 2.08 -14.43
C LEU A 205 7.11 1.98 -12.98
N GLU A 206 6.20 1.89 -12.03
CA GLU A 206 6.52 1.89 -10.60
C GLU A 206 5.77 0.77 -9.89
N LEU A 207 6.48 -0.01 -9.06
CA LEU A 207 5.93 -1.02 -8.16
C LEU A 207 6.23 -0.59 -6.73
N ILE A 208 5.20 -0.30 -5.93
CA ILE A 208 5.34 0.10 -4.53
C ILE A 208 4.48 -0.78 -3.65
N THR A 209 5.11 -1.40 -2.66
CA THR A 209 4.45 -2.16 -1.59
C THR A 209 4.39 -1.32 -0.34
N ARG A 210 3.29 -1.39 0.39
CA ARG A 210 3.08 -0.72 1.69
C ARG A 210 2.94 -1.78 2.77
N LYS A 211 3.88 -1.79 3.69
CA LYS A 211 3.72 -2.50 4.95
C LYS A 211 2.92 -1.62 5.89
N THR A 212 1.72 -2.05 6.24
CA THR A 212 0.89 -1.34 7.23
C THR A 212 1.19 -1.82 8.65
N PHE A 213 0.62 -1.15 9.64
CA PHE A 213 0.69 -1.54 11.05
C PHE A 213 -0.70 -1.89 11.61
N THR A 214 -1.63 -2.22 10.71
CA THR A 214 -2.98 -2.68 11.03
C THR A 214 -3.26 -4.01 10.38
N ASP A 215 -4.11 -4.80 11.00
CA ASP A 215 -4.65 -6.08 10.53
C ASP A 215 -6.15 -5.94 10.21
N TYR A 216 -6.64 -4.71 10.04
CA TYR A 216 -8.05 -4.40 9.85
C TYR A 216 -8.34 -3.67 8.53
N LEU A 217 -7.52 -3.88 7.49
CA LEU A 217 -7.86 -3.34 6.16
C LEU A 217 -9.08 -4.03 5.56
N ASP A 218 -9.37 -5.25 5.98
CA ASP A 218 -10.51 -6.07 5.55
C ASP A 218 -11.52 -6.34 6.68
N ASP A 219 -11.34 -5.74 7.87
CA ASP A 219 -12.15 -5.94 9.07
C ASP A 219 -12.00 -7.36 9.68
N VAL A 220 -10.92 -8.06 9.35
CA VAL A 220 -10.67 -9.43 9.82
C VAL A 220 -9.26 -9.54 10.39
N SER A 221 -9.13 -9.97 11.64
CA SER A 221 -7.82 -10.13 12.30
C SER A 221 -7.77 -11.35 13.21
N GLY A 222 -8.64 -11.42 14.18
CA GLY A 222 -8.55 -12.32 15.32
C GLY A 222 -9.48 -13.52 15.30
N THR A 223 -10.39 -13.54 16.27
CA THR A 223 -11.30 -14.64 16.53
C THR A 223 -12.76 -14.19 16.49
N PHE A 224 -13.65 -15.13 16.26
CA PHE A 224 -15.07 -14.88 16.42
C PHE A 224 -15.39 -14.53 17.88
N VAL A 225 -16.21 -13.51 18.07
CA VAL A 225 -16.79 -13.15 19.37
C VAL A 225 -18.14 -13.82 19.55
N ASP A 226 -18.66 -13.84 20.78
CA ASP A 226 -20.00 -14.35 21.00
C ASP A 226 -21.03 -13.48 20.26
N ARG A 227 -21.88 -14.13 19.45
CA ARG A 227 -22.92 -13.46 18.65
C ARG A 227 -23.83 -12.58 19.52
N SER A 228 -24.10 -12.99 20.75
CA SER A 228 -24.94 -12.24 21.69
C SER A 228 -24.33 -10.90 22.14
N THR A 229 -23.01 -10.76 22.04
CA THR A 229 -22.29 -9.50 22.37
C THR A 229 -22.34 -8.48 21.23
N LEU A 230 -22.67 -8.91 20.02
CA LEU A 230 -22.82 -8.05 18.87
C LEU A 230 -24.20 -7.38 18.83
N ALA A 231 -24.22 -6.11 18.39
CA ALA A 231 -25.47 -5.41 18.19
C ALA A 231 -26.35 -6.15 17.17
N PRO A 232 -27.68 -6.29 17.42
CA PRO A 232 -28.59 -6.97 16.50
C PRO A 232 -28.56 -6.37 15.09
N GLY A 233 -28.74 -7.23 14.08
CA GLY A 233 -28.75 -6.83 12.68
C GLY A 233 -27.38 -6.88 12.02
N ALA A 234 -26.88 -5.77 11.45
CA ALA A 234 -25.70 -5.77 10.62
C ALA A 234 -24.45 -6.29 11.36
N ALA A 235 -24.26 -5.96 12.65
CA ALA A 235 -23.10 -6.44 13.39
C ALA A 235 -23.10 -7.96 13.57
N GLN A 236 -24.25 -8.55 13.89
CA GLN A 236 -24.39 -10.02 13.96
C GLN A 236 -24.23 -10.66 12.58
N TYR A 237 -24.78 -10.02 11.53
CA TYR A 237 -24.63 -10.53 10.17
C TYR A 237 -23.14 -10.61 9.76
N PHE A 238 -22.42 -9.50 9.78
CA PHE A 238 -21.02 -9.48 9.35
C PHE A 238 -20.04 -10.13 10.31
N GLY A 239 -20.34 -10.09 11.61
CA GLY A 239 -19.50 -10.73 12.64
C GLY A 239 -19.66 -12.23 12.69
N HIS A 240 -20.80 -12.78 12.27
CA HIS A 240 -21.14 -14.18 12.51
C HIS A 240 -21.97 -14.83 11.39
N ASP A 241 -23.10 -14.24 10.97
CA ASP A 241 -24.13 -14.92 10.18
C ASP A 241 -23.81 -15.00 8.68
N ILE A 242 -22.84 -14.22 8.17
CA ILE A 242 -22.40 -14.23 6.76
C ILE A 242 -21.73 -15.57 6.37
N THR A 243 -21.31 -16.35 7.36
CA THR A 243 -20.59 -17.62 7.16
C THR A 243 -21.51 -18.69 6.56
N ARG A 244 -20.92 -19.61 5.78
CA ARG A 244 -21.60 -20.80 5.26
C ARG A 244 -21.63 -21.96 6.22
N SER A 245 -21.20 -21.76 7.45
CA SER A 245 -21.02 -22.81 8.47
C SER A 245 -22.30 -23.47 8.95
N GLN A 246 -23.46 -23.00 8.50
CA GLN A 246 -24.77 -23.55 8.88
C GLN A 246 -25.23 -24.72 7.99
N ASP A 247 -24.40 -25.20 7.07
CA ASP A 247 -24.72 -26.41 6.29
C ASP A 247 -24.33 -27.66 7.12
N PRO A 248 -25.31 -28.35 7.73
CA PRO A 248 -25.03 -29.55 8.55
C PRO A 248 -24.52 -30.71 7.72
N THR A 249 -24.63 -30.66 6.38
CA THR A 249 -24.15 -31.73 5.49
C THR A 249 -22.65 -31.68 5.24
N GLN A 250 -22.00 -30.56 5.56
CA GLN A 250 -20.57 -30.35 5.33
C GLN A 250 -19.68 -30.85 6.49
N GLY A 251 -20.27 -31.39 7.56
CA GLY A 251 -19.52 -31.98 8.70
C GLY A 251 -18.73 -30.96 9.51
N PHE A 252 -19.09 -29.68 9.42
CA PHE A 252 -18.51 -28.63 10.26
C PHE A 252 -19.34 -28.53 11.54
N GLY A 253 -18.72 -28.84 12.68
CA GLY A 253 -19.15 -28.33 13.95
C GLY A 253 -19.21 -26.80 13.91
N SER A 254 -19.78 -26.17 14.90
CA SER A 254 -19.93 -24.72 14.92
C SER A 254 -18.59 -24.02 14.68
N PHE A 255 -18.46 -23.52 13.47
CA PHE A 255 -17.25 -22.92 12.91
C PHE A 255 -17.02 -21.49 13.44
N THR A 256 -18.05 -20.91 14.02
CA THR A 256 -18.10 -19.53 14.50
C THR A 256 -18.22 -19.42 16.03
N GLU A 257 -17.79 -20.49 16.75
CA GLU A 257 -17.78 -20.46 18.22
C GLU A 257 -16.86 -19.34 18.72
N PRO A 258 -17.22 -18.70 19.84
CA PRO A 258 -16.38 -17.72 20.48
C PRO A 258 -14.94 -18.23 20.70
N GLY A 259 -13.95 -17.44 20.29
CA GLY A 259 -12.54 -17.81 20.36
C GLY A 259 -12.02 -18.65 19.20
N GLN A 260 -12.89 -19.11 18.29
CA GLN A 260 -12.43 -19.73 17.05
C GLN A 260 -11.85 -18.69 16.10
N ARG A 261 -10.90 -19.14 15.30
CA ARG A 261 -10.17 -18.28 14.37
C ARG A 261 -11.09 -17.69 13.31
N ARG A 262 -11.14 -16.35 13.23
CA ARG A 262 -11.79 -15.56 12.17
C ARG A 262 -10.77 -15.09 11.13
N GLY A 263 -9.65 -14.57 11.56
CA GLY A 263 -8.51 -14.12 10.76
C GLY A 263 -7.22 -14.89 11.06
N LYS A 264 -6.13 -14.36 10.57
CA LYS A 264 -4.76 -14.83 10.86
C LYS A 264 -3.96 -13.65 11.39
N ASP A 265 -3.33 -13.81 12.53
CA ASP A 265 -2.43 -12.80 13.07
C ASP A 265 -1.40 -12.34 12.03
N GLY A 266 -1.31 -11.06 11.81
CA GLY A 266 -0.33 -10.46 10.91
C GLY A 266 -0.83 -9.25 10.16
N ASN A 267 -0.06 -8.18 10.18
CA ASN A 267 -0.46 -6.93 9.55
C ASN A 267 -0.72 -7.08 8.05
N ASP A 268 -1.73 -6.39 7.59
CA ASP A 268 -2.11 -6.31 6.18
C ASP A 268 -1.13 -5.51 5.34
N TRP A 269 -1.08 -5.82 4.06
CA TRP A 269 -0.23 -5.16 3.07
C TRP A 269 -1.04 -4.80 1.83
N TYR A 270 -0.61 -3.77 1.12
CA TYR A 270 -1.11 -3.51 -0.22
C TYR A 270 -0.01 -3.04 -1.17
N THR A 271 -0.18 -3.36 -2.43
CA THR A 271 0.82 -3.09 -3.48
C THR A 271 0.17 -2.39 -4.65
N THR A 272 0.89 -1.44 -5.24
CA THR A 272 0.49 -0.78 -6.48
C THR A 272 1.53 -1.05 -7.55
N LEU A 273 1.06 -1.40 -8.75
CA LEU A 273 1.87 -1.45 -9.97
C LEU A 273 1.21 -0.51 -10.99
N GLY A 274 1.95 0.41 -11.55
CA GLY A 274 1.34 1.35 -12.48
C GLY A 274 2.29 2.22 -13.24
N VAL A 275 1.69 3.02 -14.10
CA VAL A 275 2.36 3.97 -14.99
C VAL A 275 2.35 5.35 -14.36
N THR A 276 3.46 6.05 -14.49
CA THR A 276 3.61 7.44 -14.05
C THR A 276 3.94 8.34 -15.22
N VAL A 277 3.39 9.54 -15.22
CA VAL A 277 3.76 10.63 -16.14
C VAL A 277 4.26 11.79 -15.30
N ASN A 278 5.47 12.25 -15.59
CA ASN A 278 6.17 13.27 -14.83
C ASN A 278 6.50 14.47 -15.70
N TYR A 279 6.08 15.66 -15.29
CA TYR A 279 6.37 16.91 -15.96
C TYR A 279 7.44 17.68 -15.18
N ILE A 280 8.53 18.02 -15.86
CA ILE A 280 9.66 18.78 -15.29
C ILE A 280 9.32 20.25 -15.27
N LEU A 281 9.33 20.85 -14.10
CA LEU A 281 9.21 22.29 -13.91
C LEU A 281 10.58 22.94 -14.21
N ALA A 282 10.66 23.68 -15.30
CA ALA A 282 11.89 24.36 -15.68
C ALA A 282 12.34 25.32 -14.55
N PRO A 283 13.58 25.21 -14.06
CA PRO A 283 14.08 26.10 -13.04
C PRO A 283 14.05 27.55 -13.54
N ARG A 284 13.48 28.47 -12.76
CA ARG A 284 13.60 29.91 -13.06
C ARG A 284 15.05 30.32 -12.88
N VAL A 285 15.76 30.55 -13.97
CA VAL A 285 17.09 31.17 -13.93
C VAL A 285 16.88 32.65 -13.65
N LYS A 286 17.22 33.12 -12.46
CA LYS A 286 17.35 34.57 -12.24
C LYS A 286 18.53 35.03 -13.10
N ASN A 287 18.29 35.94 -14.04
CA ASN A 287 19.35 36.53 -14.82
C ASN A 287 20.45 37.08 -13.87
N PRO A 288 21.72 36.74 -14.10
CA PRO A 288 22.78 37.36 -13.34
C PRO A 288 22.67 38.88 -13.55
N LYS A 289 22.57 39.62 -12.45
CA LYS A 289 22.77 41.09 -12.55
C LYS A 289 24.20 41.28 -13.01
N PHE A 290 24.38 41.67 -14.26
CA PHE A 290 25.66 42.19 -14.70
C PHE A 290 25.92 43.46 -13.86
N ARG A 291 26.94 43.44 -13.03
CA ARG A 291 27.55 44.58 -12.41
C ARG A 291 28.72 45.00 -13.28
#